data_e38bfb3218f26e90546bddf7f4b2436b
#
_entry.id   e38bfb3218f26e90546bddf7f4b2436b
#
_cell.length_a   1.000
_cell.length_b   1.000
_cell.length_c   1.000
_cell.angle_alpha   90.00
_cell.angle_beta   90.00
_cell.angle_gamma   90.00
#
_symmetry.space_group_name_H-M   'P 1'
#
loop_
_entity.id
_entity.type
_entity.pdbx_description
1 polymer ?
#
loop_
_entity_poly.entity_id
_entity_poly.type
_entity_poly.pdbx_seq_one_letter_code
_entity_poly.pdbx_strand_id
1 'polypeptide(L)'
;MPLLIPRVAALAAAAVLVLAAAPAPAQLLEHKDLTAAMAVTIAQTAIKTCKANGYAVSATVVGRNGEIIAQVRGDNTPPHTMENSFRKAYTSRTLRAPSGTLVERLKENPNLGFIHLTNIIAFQGALPIKVGEETIGAAGASGAPGGEKDEACVKSGIDKVADQLK
;
A
#
# COMPACT_ATOMS: atom_id res chain seq x y z
N MET A 1 46.51 33.19 -76.34
CA MET A 1 46.26 33.64 -74.92
C MET A 1 45.14 32.82 -74.32
N PRO A 2 45.42 31.83 -73.53
CA PRO A 2 44.31 31.15 -72.76
C PRO A 2 44.20 31.72 -71.37
N LEU A 3 42.96 32.08 -71.02
CA LEU A 3 42.58 32.53 -69.69
C LEU A 3 42.68 31.41 -68.67
N LEU A 4 43.48 31.65 -67.66
CA LEU A 4 43.52 30.80 -66.44
C LEU A 4 42.32 31.17 -65.56
N ILE A 5 41.41 30.21 -65.37
CA ILE A 5 40.34 30.32 -64.38
C ILE A 5 40.85 29.69 -63.07
N PRO A 6 40.93 30.43 -61.95
CA PRO A 6 41.32 29.81 -60.70
C PRO A 6 40.18 28.94 -60.17
N ARG A 7 40.48 27.68 -59.91
CA ARG A 7 39.61 26.74 -59.19
C ARG A 7 39.56 27.16 -57.73
N VAL A 8 38.47 27.82 -57.33
CA VAL A 8 38.14 28.04 -55.92
C VAL A 8 37.65 26.74 -55.38
N ALA A 9 38.48 26.07 -54.56
CA ALA A 9 38.08 24.89 -53.79
C ALA A 9 37.11 25.34 -52.71
N ALA A 10 35.83 25.05 -52.89
CA ALA A 10 34.82 25.20 -51.84
C ALA A 10 35.01 24.09 -50.82
N LEU A 11 35.70 24.37 -49.72
CA LEU A 11 35.70 23.54 -48.53
C LEU A 11 34.31 23.63 -47.88
N ALA A 12 33.45 22.68 -48.19
CA ALA A 12 32.21 22.46 -47.47
C ALA A 12 32.54 21.93 -46.08
N ALA A 13 32.54 22.82 -45.08
CA ALA A 13 32.60 22.46 -43.69
C ALA A 13 31.29 21.77 -43.32
N ALA A 14 31.28 20.42 -43.31
CA ALA A 14 30.17 19.66 -42.74
C ALA A 14 30.22 19.83 -41.23
N ALA A 15 29.44 20.78 -40.70
CA ALA A 15 29.19 20.90 -39.29
C ALA A 15 28.32 19.72 -38.87
N VAL A 16 28.95 18.66 -38.33
CA VAL A 16 28.24 17.57 -37.68
C VAL A 16 27.67 18.14 -36.41
N LEU A 17 26.38 18.45 -36.45
CA LEU A 17 25.59 18.76 -35.25
C LEU A 17 25.44 17.44 -34.45
N VAL A 18 26.35 17.21 -33.55
CA VAL A 18 26.17 16.18 -32.51
C VAL A 18 25.06 16.71 -31.60
N LEU A 19 23.80 16.34 -31.87
CA LEU A 19 22.74 16.47 -30.88
C LEU A 19 23.16 15.60 -29.71
N ALA A 20 23.71 16.21 -28.65
CA ALA A 20 23.85 15.56 -27.37
C ALA A 20 22.44 15.24 -26.88
N ALA A 21 22.01 13.98 -27.07
CA ALA A 21 20.80 13.49 -26.46
C ALA A 21 21.00 13.62 -24.94
N ALA A 22 20.38 14.64 -24.33
CA ALA A 22 20.33 14.74 -22.89
C ALA A 22 19.71 13.44 -22.38
N PRO A 23 20.34 12.77 -21.40
CA PRO A 23 19.74 11.57 -20.82
C PRO A 23 18.33 11.93 -20.36
N ALA A 24 17.33 11.23 -20.89
CA ALA A 24 15.97 11.38 -20.40
C ALA A 24 15.97 11.12 -18.89
N PRO A 25 15.39 11.99 -18.05
CA PRO A 25 15.34 11.74 -16.61
C PRO A 25 14.67 10.40 -16.39
N ALA A 26 15.31 9.55 -15.58
CA ALA A 26 14.73 8.27 -15.22
C ALA A 26 13.34 8.53 -14.60
N GLN A 27 12.30 7.96 -15.20
CA GLN A 27 10.92 8.09 -14.71
C GLN A 27 10.66 7.07 -13.59
N LEU A 28 11.51 7.10 -12.57
CA LEU A 28 11.33 6.29 -11.37
C LEU A 28 10.34 7.00 -10.43
N LEU A 29 9.41 6.22 -9.89
CA LEU A 29 8.52 6.72 -8.85
C LEU A 29 9.22 6.58 -7.50
N GLU A 30 9.29 7.68 -6.75
CA GLU A 30 9.75 7.65 -5.37
C GLU A 30 8.55 7.48 -4.44
N HIS A 31 8.66 6.55 -3.49
CA HIS A 31 7.59 6.23 -2.57
C HIS A 31 8.09 6.20 -1.13
N LYS A 32 7.20 6.58 -0.20
CA LYS A 32 7.33 6.22 1.21
C LYS A 32 6.71 4.85 1.41
N ASP A 33 7.44 3.91 1.97
CA ASP A 33 6.96 2.57 2.26
C ASP A 33 7.11 2.22 3.74
N LEU A 34 6.27 1.30 4.20
CA LEU A 34 6.36 0.76 5.54
C LEU A 34 7.60 -0.11 5.70
N THR A 35 8.38 0.14 6.75
CA THR A 35 9.43 -0.81 7.12
C THR A 35 8.84 -2.05 7.78
N ALA A 36 9.54 -3.18 7.67
CA ALA A 36 9.15 -4.41 8.36
C ALA A 36 9.04 -4.21 9.90
N ALA A 37 9.92 -3.41 10.48
CA ALA A 37 9.89 -3.09 11.91
C ALA A 37 8.61 -2.36 12.32
N MET A 38 8.16 -1.37 11.52
CA MET A 38 6.89 -0.69 11.76
C MET A 38 5.71 -1.66 11.62
N ALA A 39 5.70 -2.47 10.57
CA ALA A 39 4.63 -3.43 10.33
C ALA A 39 4.50 -4.46 11.47
N VAL A 40 5.62 -4.98 11.96
CA VAL A 40 5.67 -5.89 13.14
C VAL A 40 5.15 -5.18 14.39
N THR A 41 5.57 -3.93 14.62
CA THR A 41 5.10 -3.13 15.77
C THR A 41 3.58 -2.93 15.73
N ILE A 42 3.02 -2.61 14.57
CA ILE A 42 1.58 -2.43 14.37
C ILE A 42 0.85 -3.75 14.67
N ALA A 43 1.26 -4.86 14.06
CA ALA A 43 0.61 -6.16 14.22
C ALA A 43 0.64 -6.65 15.68
N GLN A 44 1.80 -6.58 16.33
CA GLN A 44 1.97 -7.02 17.73
C GLN A 44 1.19 -6.13 18.70
N THR A 45 1.16 -4.80 18.46
CA THR A 45 0.39 -3.87 19.29
C THR A 45 -1.10 -4.15 19.16
N ALA A 46 -1.61 -4.38 17.94
CA ALA A 46 -3.01 -4.74 17.72
C ALA A 46 -3.39 -6.02 18.48
N ILE A 47 -2.59 -7.08 18.38
CA ILE A 47 -2.80 -8.34 19.09
C ILE A 47 -2.78 -8.11 20.62
N LYS A 48 -1.79 -7.37 21.12
CA LYS A 48 -1.66 -7.08 22.56
C LYS A 48 -2.86 -6.29 23.08
N THR A 49 -3.32 -5.30 22.33
CA THR A 49 -4.50 -4.48 22.70
C THR A 49 -5.76 -5.33 22.72
N CYS A 50 -6.00 -6.15 21.72
CA CYS A 50 -7.14 -7.07 21.70
C CYS A 50 -7.07 -8.08 22.85
N LYS A 51 -5.89 -8.66 23.14
CA LYS A 51 -5.69 -9.58 24.26
C LYS A 51 -6.02 -8.93 25.61
N ALA A 52 -5.63 -7.67 25.81
CA ALA A 52 -5.96 -6.91 27.02
C ALA A 52 -7.48 -6.71 27.19
N ASN A 53 -8.23 -6.70 26.09
CA ASN A 53 -9.67 -6.60 26.05
C ASN A 53 -10.39 -7.99 26.08
N GLY A 54 -9.64 -9.08 26.27
CA GLY A 54 -10.15 -10.44 26.33
C GLY A 54 -10.40 -11.09 24.97
N TYR A 55 -9.87 -10.55 23.88
CA TYR A 55 -10.07 -11.07 22.53
C TYR A 55 -8.79 -11.75 21.98
N ALA A 56 -8.95 -12.89 21.32
CA ALA A 56 -7.89 -13.59 20.61
C ALA A 56 -7.97 -13.24 19.11
N VAL A 57 -7.02 -12.47 18.60
CA VAL A 57 -7.00 -12.03 17.20
C VAL A 57 -5.68 -12.34 16.51
N SER A 58 -5.73 -12.56 15.20
CA SER A 58 -4.57 -12.46 14.30
C SER A 58 -4.56 -11.08 13.65
N ALA A 59 -3.36 -10.58 13.32
CA ALA A 59 -3.20 -9.29 12.68
C ALA A 59 -2.28 -9.39 11.45
N THR A 60 -2.62 -8.63 10.41
CA THR A 60 -1.87 -8.53 9.16
C THR A 60 -1.65 -7.07 8.80
N VAL A 61 -0.42 -6.76 8.37
CA VAL A 61 -0.06 -5.46 7.77
C VAL A 61 0.36 -5.70 6.34
N VAL A 62 -0.28 -4.99 5.42
CA VAL A 62 0.04 -5.01 3.99
C VAL A 62 0.67 -3.70 3.56
N GLY A 63 1.55 -3.78 2.58
CA GLY A 63 2.21 -2.64 1.98
C GLY A 63 1.39 -1.98 0.86
N ARG A 64 2.08 -1.16 0.09
CA ARG A 64 1.52 -0.33 -0.97
C ARG A 64 0.77 -1.13 -2.06
N ASN A 65 1.30 -2.28 -2.44
CA ASN A 65 0.73 -3.13 -3.49
C ASN A 65 -0.15 -4.26 -2.94
N GLY A 66 -0.48 -4.23 -1.64
CA GLY A 66 -1.27 -5.26 -0.98
C GLY A 66 -0.49 -6.50 -0.57
N GLU A 67 0.84 -6.49 -0.74
CA GLU A 67 1.75 -7.53 -0.26
C GLU A 67 1.79 -7.58 1.27
N ILE A 68 1.91 -8.77 1.84
CA ILE A 68 2.05 -8.94 3.28
C ILE A 68 3.46 -8.54 3.69
N ILE A 69 3.58 -7.49 4.53
CA ILE A 69 4.85 -7.12 5.18
C ILE A 69 5.01 -7.87 6.50
N ALA A 70 3.94 -7.94 7.29
CA ALA A 70 3.91 -8.68 8.55
C ALA A 70 2.55 -9.33 8.75
N GLN A 71 2.55 -10.59 9.17
CA GLN A 71 1.35 -11.31 9.57
C GLN A 71 1.66 -12.14 10.82
N VAL A 72 0.86 -11.95 11.86
CA VAL A 72 1.08 -12.60 13.16
C VAL A 72 -0.21 -13.27 13.60
N ARG A 73 -0.11 -14.56 13.90
CA ARG A 73 -1.18 -15.32 14.53
C ARG A 73 -1.13 -15.08 16.04
N GLY A 74 -2.21 -14.59 16.61
CA GLY A 74 -2.34 -14.51 18.07
C GLY A 74 -2.61 -15.88 18.69
N ASP A 75 -2.35 -15.99 20.00
CA ASP A 75 -2.61 -17.23 20.75
C ASP A 75 -4.12 -17.55 20.75
N ASN A 76 -4.45 -18.83 20.61
CA ASN A 76 -5.81 -19.37 20.68
C ASN A 76 -6.79 -18.79 19.66
N THR A 77 -6.31 -18.23 18.54
CA THR A 77 -7.18 -17.71 17.48
C THR A 77 -7.75 -18.84 16.62
N PRO A 78 -9.00 -18.73 16.16
CA PRO A 78 -9.58 -19.65 15.18
C PRO A 78 -8.80 -19.70 13.85
N PRO A 79 -8.87 -20.81 13.09
CA PRO A 79 -8.07 -20.98 11.86
C PRO A 79 -8.26 -19.89 10.81
N HIS A 80 -9.48 -19.38 10.61
CA HIS A 80 -9.81 -18.38 9.59
C HIS A 80 -9.22 -16.99 9.85
N THR A 81 -8.76 -16.70 11.07
CA THR A 81 -8.35 -15.33 11.46
C THR A 81 -7.13 -14.82 10.68
N MET A 82 -6.23 -15.71 10.28
CA MET A 82 -5.07 -15.35 9.46
C MET A 82 -5.51 -14.85 8.09
N GLU A 83 -6.29 -15.64 7.37
CA GLU A 83 -6.82 -15.26 6.07
C GLU A 83 -7.69 -14.01 6.16
N ASN A 84 -8.58 -13.97 7.15
CA ASN A 84 -9.55 -12.88 7.27
C ASN A 84 -8.86 -11.55 7.64
N SER A 85 -7.85 -11.55 8.53
CA SER A 85 -7.08 -10.34 8.83
C SER A 85 -6.36 -9.80 7.59
N PHE A 86 -5.80 -10.69 6.75
CA PHE A 86 -5.18 -10.31 5.49
C PHE A 86 -6.20 -9.72 4.53
N ARG A 87 -7.31 -10.39 4.27
CA ARG A 87 -8.32 -9.92 3.33
C ARG A 87 -8.94 -8.58 3.75
N LYS A 88 -9.16 -8.36 5.06
CA LYS A 88 -9.58 -7.06 5.59
C LYS A 88 -8.53 -5.98 5.32
N ALA A 89 -7.24 -6.24 5.61
CA ALA A 89 -6.15 -5.32 5.34
C ALA A 89 -6.04 -5.01 3.83
N TYR A 90 -6.10 -6.03 2.98
CA TYR A 90 -6.08 -5.90 1.53
C TYR A 90 -7.24 -5.03 1.01
N THR A 91 -8.44 -5.27 1.53
CA THR A 91 -9.64 -4.48 1.20
C THR A 91 -9.45 -3.01 1.59
N SER A 92 -8.98 -2.75 2.82
CA SER A 92 -8.72 -1.39 3.30
C SER A 92 -7.67 -0.67 2.45
N ARG A 93 -6.57 -1.37 2.07
CA ARG A 93 -5.55 -0.82 1.18
C ARG A 93 -6.12 -0.50 -0.21
N THR A 94 -6.93 -1.38 -0.76
CA THR A 94 -7.55 -1.22 -2.09
C THR A 94 -8.50 -0.01 -2.11
N LEU A 95 -9.33 0.11 -1.09
CA LEU A 95 -10.31 1.20 -0.97
C LEU A 95 -9.69 2.53 -0.49
N ARG A 96 -8.47 2.50 0.09
CA ARG A 96 -7.83 3.63 0.79
C ARG A 96 -8.70 4.19 1.91
N ALA A 97 -9.52 3.31 2.51
CA ALA A 97 -10.53 3.62 3.52
C ALA A 97 -10.64 2.44 4.51
N PRO A 98 -11.31 2.61 5.67
CA PRO A 98 -11.65 1.48 6.53
C PRO A 98 -12.34 0.36 5.75
N SER A 99 -12.02 -0.90 6.06
CA SER A 99 -12.58 -2.05 5.32
C SER A 99 -14.11 -2.15 5.45
N GLY A 100 -14.66 -1.65 6.55
CA GLY A 100 -16.11 -1.53 6.76
C GLY A 100 -16.84 -0.67 5.73
N THR A 101 -16.13 0.24 5.03
CA THR A 101 -16.70 1.05 3.94
C THR A 101 -17.28 0.18 2.82
N LEU A 102 -16.71 -1.01 2.57
CA LEU A 102 -17.27 -1.91 1.57
C LEU A 102 -18.60 -2.50 2.02
N VAL A 103 -18.77 -2.75 3.30
CA VAL A 103 -20.04 -3.22 3.87
C VAL A 103 -21.14 -2.21 3.63
N GLU A 104 -20.87 -0.93 3.88
CA GLU A 104 -21.84 0.15 3.66
C GLU A 104 -22.17 0.32 2.17
N ARG A 105 -21.17 0.29 1.30
CA ARG A 105 -21.37 0.35 -0.17
C ARG A 105 -22.25 -0.80 -0.69
N LEU A 106 -22.13 -1.99 -0.11
CA LEU A 106 -22.96 -3.15 -0.50
C LEU A 106 -24.40 -3.05 -0.01
N LYS A 107 -24.68 -2.33 1.07
CA LYS A 107 -26.06 -2.02 1.47
C LYS A 107 -26.76 -1.13 0.43
N GLU A 108 -26.01 -0.18 -0.13
CA GLU A 108 -26.50 0.73 -1.17
C GLU A 108 -26.58 0.06 -2.54
N ASN A 109 -25.59 -0.79 -2.89
CA ASN A 109 -25.53 -1.51 -4.14
C ASN A 109 -25.07 -2.97 -3.92
N PRO A 110 -26.00 -3.91 -3.71
CA PRO A 110 -25.69 -5.33 -3.50
C PRO A 110 -24.94 -6.01 -4.67
N ASN A 111 -25.03 -5.44 -5.87
CA ASN A 111 -24.40 -5.99 -7.08
C ASN A 111 -22.99 -5.42 -7.35
N LEU A 112 -22.38 -4.76 -6.36
CA LEU A 112 -21.05 -4.19 -6.50
C LEU A 112 -20.01 -5.29 -6.75
N GLY A 113 -19.40 -5.29 -7.95
CA GLY A 113 -18.49 -6.35 -8.40
C GLY A 113 -17.20 -6.52 -7.58
N PHE A 114 -16.92 -5.60 -6.66
CA PHE A 114 -15.73 -5.65 -5.79
C PHE A 114 -15.61 -6.96 -5.00
N ILE A 115 -16.75 -7.52 -4.57
CA ILE A 115 -16.79 -8.78 -3.78
C ILE A 115 -16.29 -10.01 -4.56
N HIS A 116 -16.24 -9.93 -5.89
CA HIS A 116 -15.75 -11.00 -6.76
C HIS A 116 -14.24 -10.92 -7.01
N LEU A 117 -13.57 -9.87 -6.57
CA LEU A 117 -12.12 -9.74 -6.70
C LEU A 117 -11.40 -10.59 -5.65
N THR A 118 -10.31 -11.23 -6.08
CA THR A 118 -9.45 -11.99 -5.18
C THR A 118 -8.96 -11.13 -4.02
N ASN A 119 -8.94 -11.69 -2.81
CA ASN A 119 -8.52 -11.06 -1.56
C ASN A 119 -9.41 -9.91 -1.05
N ILE A 120 -10.45 -9.52 -1.76
CA ILE A 120 -11.44 -8.57 -1.25
C ILE A 120 -12.43 -9.31 -0.33
N ILE A 121 -12.80 -8.64 0.77
CA ILE A 121 -13.84 -9.11 1.67
C ILE A 121 -14.65 -7.94 2.23
N ALA A 122 -15.98 -8.07 2.23
CA ALA A 122 -16.86 -7.11 2.86
C ALA A 122 -16.97 -7.38 4.37
N PHE A 123 -15.94 -6.98 5.09
CA PHE A 123 -15.84 -7.21 6.53
C PHE A 123 -15.08 -6.08 7.21
N GLN A 124 -15.64 -5.47 8.24
CA GLN A 124 -14.99 -4.44 9.05
C GLN A 124 -13.84 -5.03 9.87
N GLY A 125 -12.82 -4.22 10.18
CA GLY A 125 -11.72 -4.59 11.09
C GLY A 125 -10.34 -4.29 10.53
N ALA A 126 -10.24 -3.40 9.52
CA ALA A 126 -8.97 -2.92 9.00
C ALA A 126 -9.02 -1.43 8.69
N LEU A 127 -7.86 -0.77 8.86
CA LEU A 127 -7.65 0.66 8.61
C LEU A 127 -6.50 0.89 7.64
N PRO A 128 -6.59 1.91 6.78
CA PRO A 128 -5.48 2.34 5.94
C PRO A 128 -4.38 2.98 6.79
N ILE A 129 -3.12 2.77 6.39
CA ILE A 129 -1.96 3.45 6.96
C ILE A 129 -1.57 4.56 5.98
N LYS A 130 -1.51 5.79 6.49
CA LYS A 130 -1.31 6.98 5.68
C LYS A 130 -0.11 7.80 6.12
N VAL A 131 0.51 8.49 5.15
CA VAL A 131 1.44 9.61 5.36
C VAL A 131 0.86 10.80 4.62
N GLY A 132 0.39 11.80 5.36
CA GLY A 132 -0.46 12.84 4.80
C GLY A 132 -1.70 12.24 4.14
N GLU A 133 -1.95 12.56 2.88
CA GLU A 133 -3.07 12.02 2.11
C GLU A 133 -2.75 10.68 1.41
N GLU A 134 -1.48 10.29 1.40
CA GLU A 134 -1.05 9.09 0.71
C GLU A 134 -1.27 7.84 1.55
N THR A 135 -1.99 6.85 1.02
CA THR A 135 -2.12 5.54 1.65
C THR A 135 -0.95 4.66 1.23
N ILE A 136 -0.08 4.35 2.18
CA ILE A 136 1.14 3.54 1.97
C ILE A 136 1.00 2.08 2.36
N GLY A 137 -0.12 1.72 2.98
CA GLY A 137 -0.39 0.35 3.41
C GLY A 137 -1.75 0.27 4.11
N ALA A 138 -2.00 -0.85 4.76
CA ALA A 138 -3.14 -1.03 5.66
C ALA A 138 -2.83 -2.10 6.69
N ALA A 139 -3.54 -2.05 7.82
CA ALA A 139 -3.50 -3.09 8.83
C ALA A 139 -4.91 -3.63 9.09
N GLY A 140 -5.03 -4.93 9.34
CA GLY A 140 -6.27 -5.61 9.64
C GLY A 140 -6.13 -6.61 10.77
N ALA A 141 -7.18 -6.77 11.55
CA ALA A 141 -7.28 -7.80 12.59
C ALA A 141 -8.54 -8.65 12.40
N SER A 142 -8.50 -9.85 12.96
CA SER A 142 -9.65 -10.76 12.94
C SER A 142 -9.63 -11.66 14.16
N GLY A 143 -10.79 -11.81 14.79
CA GLY A 143 -10.99 -12.71 15.93
C GLY A 143 -11.76 -12.09 17.10
N ALA A 144 -11.91 -10.77 17.16
CA ALA A 144 -12.78 -10.13 18.14
C ALA A 144 -14.27 -10.36 17.77
N PRO A 145 -15.18 -10.26 18.74
CA PRO A 145 -16.62 -10.49 18.51
C PRO A 145 -17.30 -9.26 17.87
N GLY A 146 -16.75 -8.76 16.77
CA GLY A 146 -17.23 -7.59 16.02
C GLY A 146 -16.09 -6.89 15.30
N GLY A 147 -16.33 -6.45 14.07
CA GLY A 147 -15.32 -5.80 13.23
C GLY A 147 -14.85 -4.47 13.80
N GLU A 148 -15.70 -3.76 14.51
CA GLU A 148 -15.39 -2.51 15.21
C GLU A 148 -14.33 -2.72 16.31
N LYS A 149 -14.35 -3.88 16.96
CA LYS A 149 -13.36 -4.23 17.99
C LYS A 149 -12.03 -4.62 17.39
N ASP A 150 -12.05 -5.36 16.28
CA ASP A 150 -10.85 -5.62 15.49
C ASP A 150 -10.21 -4.30 15.03
N GLU A 151 -11.03 -3.37 14.53
CA GLU A 151 -10.59 -2.07 14.02
C GLU A 151 -9.98 -1.19 15.13
N ALA A 152 -10.57 -1.18 16.33
CA ALA A 152 -10.02 -0.47 17.48
C ALA A 152 -8.63 -1.00 17.89
N CYS A 153 -8.42 -2.31 17.82
CA CYS A 153 -7.11 -2.91 18.08
C CYS A 153 -6.09 -2.52 17.00
N VAL A 154 -6.49 -2.53 15.73
CA VAL A 154 -5.66 -2.07 14.60
C VAL A 154 -5.29 -0.61 14.76
N LYS A 155 -6.25 0.23 15.13
CA LYS A 155 -6.01 1.66 15.38
C LYS A 155 -4.92 1.86 16.42
N SER A 156 -4.96 1.14 17.53
CA SER A 156 -3.91 1.21 18.57
C SER A 156 -2.53 0.86 18.02
N GLY A 157 -2.47 -0.11 17.09
CA GLY A 157 -1.23 -0.47 16.42
C GLY A 157 -0.67 0.64 15.53
N ILE A 158 -1.53 1.27 14.73
CA ILE A 158 -1.14 2.38 13.84
C ILE A 158 -0.74 3.60 14.67
N ASP A 159 -1.50 3.94 15.72
CA ASP A 159 -1.21 5.06 16.62
C ASP A 159 0.16 4.90 17.30
N LYS A 160 0.60 3.65 17.55
CA LYS A 160 1.90 3.36 18.17
C LYS A 160 3.10 3.81 17.33
N VAL A 161 2.93 3.90 16.02
CA VAL A 161 3.98 4.33 15.08
C VAL A 161 3.68 5.69 14.42
N ALA A 162 2.63 6.40 14.89
CA ALA A 162 2.15 7.63 14.26
C ALA A 162 3.22 8.70 14.09
N ASP A 163 4.16 8.82 15.04
CA ASP A 163 5.27 9.78 14.98
C ASP A 163 6.23 9.52 13.82
N GLN A 164 6.25 8.30 13.29
CA GLN A 164 7.08 7.87 12.17
C GLN A 164 6.36 7.98 10.81
N LEU A 165 5.06 8.26 10.82
CA LEU A 165 4.21 8.40 9.63
C LEU A 165 4.08 9.88 9.19
N LYS A 166 5.22 10.55 8.99
CA LYS A 166 5.31 11.98 8.63
C LYS A 166 5.94 12.20 7.27
#